data_5cb1f485a732ccc81a313d63ba2aa1b5
#
_entry.id   5cb1f485a732ccc81a313d63ba2aa1b5
#
_cell.length_a   1.000
_cell.length_b   1.000
_cell.length_c   1.000
_cell.angle_alpha   90.00
_cell.angle_beta   90.00
_cell.angle_gamma   90.00
#
_symmetry.space_group_name_H-M   'P 1'
#
loop_
_entity.id
_entity.type
_entity.pdbx_description
1 polymer ?
#
loop_
_entity_poly.entity_id
_entity_poly.type
_entity_poly.pdbx_seq_one_letter_code
_entity_poly.pdbx_strand_id
1 'polypeptide(L)'
;MQSIFGTDGIRGRFNEEITYSLAYKVGYALGSTLEKKNPILIGRDTRISGDILLQAITQGINESGKKFINLGICPTPAIPFLIKQENLSSGIMISASHNPPEYNGIKIFDHNGQKITKILENKIQKLIEESNQNISVFSKEISLKTCLLYTSPSPRDCK
;
A
#
# COMPACT_ATOMS: atom_id res chain seq x y z
N MET A 1 -9.35 -12.27 -18.48
CA MET A 1 -8.33 -12.51 -17.43
C MET A 1 -8.98 -12.54 -16.05
N GLN A 2 -8.45 -13.35 -15.15
CA GLN A 2 -8.95 -13.42 -13.78
C GLN A 2 -8.55 -12.15 -13.02
N SER A 3 -9.48 -11.58 -12.21
CA SER A 3 -9.20 -10.38 -11.42
C SER A 3 -8.12 -10.66 -10.37
N ILE A 4 -7.09 -9.81 -10.29
CA ILE A 4 -6.09 -9.87 -9.21
C ILE A 4 -6.69 -9.42 -7.86
N PHE A 5 -7.80 -8.66 -7.90
CA PHE A 5 -8.50 -8.20 -6.72
C PHE A 5 -9.52 -9.23 -6.27
N GLY A 6 -9.36 -9.71 -5.04
CA GLY A 6 -10.35 -10.49 -4.31
C GLY A 6 -11.29 -9.61 -3.47
N THR A 7 -12.06 -10.24 -2.58
CA THR A 7 -13.00 -9.55 -1.68
C THR A 7 -12.32 -8.51 -0.80
N ASP A 8 -11.10 -8.78 -0.34
CA ASP A 8 -10.35 -7.96 0.62
C ASP A 8 -9.05 -7.37 0.04
N GLY A 9 -9.01 -7.05 -1.24
CA GLY A 9 -7.82 -6.58 -1.92
C GLY A 9 -7.07 -7.71 -2.63
N ILE A 10 -5.77 -7.54 -2.83
CA ILE A 10 -4.90 -8.53 -3.47
C ILE A 10 -4.30 -9.41 -2.37
N ARG A 11 -4.38 -10.73 -2.48
CA ARG A 11 -3.79 -11.67 -1.53
C ARG A 11 -3.17 -12.85 -2.24
N GLY A 12 -2.09 -13.39 -1.66
CA GLY A 12 -1.45 -14.60 -2.16
C GLY A 12 -0.18 -14.95 -1.40
N ARG A 13 0.48 -16.01 -1.81
CA ARG A 13 1.80 -16.39 -1.33
C ARG A 13 2.85 -15.40 -1.83
N PHE A 14 3.73 -14.99 -0.90
CA PHE A 14 4.85 -14.13 -1.24
C PHE A 14 5.82 -14.84 -2.19
N ASN A 15 6.32 -14.13 -3.21
CA ASN A 15 7.15 -14.61 -4.32
C ASN A 15 6.47 -15.54 -5.33
N GLU A 16 5.21 -15.93 -5.11
CA GLU A 16 4.43 -16.70 -6.08
C GLU A 16 3.36 -15.80 -6.72
N GLU A 17 2.36 -15.40 -5.93
CA GLU A 17 1.23 -14.58 -6.36
C GLU A 17 1.42 -13.09 -6.02
N ILE A 18 1.98 -12.81 -4.83
CA ILE A 18 2.35 -11.45 -4.41
C ILE A 18 3.86 -11.28 -4.58
N THR A 19 4.26 -10.69 -5.68
CA THR A 19 5.66 -10.47 -6.03
C THR A 19 6.06 -9.00 -5.87
N TYR A 20 7.38 -8.74 -5.83
CA TYR A 20 7.91 -7.38 -5.91
C TYR A 20 7.36 -6.62 -7.13
N SER A 21 7.39 -7.29 -8.30
CA SER A 21 6.90 -6.71 -9.55
C SER A 21 5.41 -6.32 -9.48
N LEU A 22 4.56 -7.19 -8.93
CA LEU A 22 3.14 -6.88 -8.77
C LEU A 22 2.94 -5.70 -7.80
N ALA A 23 3.63 -5.70 -6.66
CA ALA A 23 3.54 -4.63 -5.66
C ALA A 23 3.97 -3.28 -6.22
N TYR A 24 5.07 -3.23 -6.99
CA TYR A 24 5.51 -2.04 -7.71
C TYR A 24 4.42 -1.54 -8.68
N LYS A 25 3.89 -2.42 -9.53
CA LYS A 25 2.84 -2.08 -10.50
C LYS A 25 1.57 -1.56 -9.83
N VAL A 26 1.19 -2.14 -8.69
CA VAL A 26 0.05 -1.65 -7.89
C VAL A 26 0.32 -0.22 -7.39
N GLY A 27 1.50 0.05 -6.86
CA GLY A 27 1.89 1.39 -6.42
C GLY A 27 1.86 2.42 -7.55
N TYR A 28 2.44 2.08 -8.70
CA TYR A 28 2.45 2.93 -9.89
C TYR A 28 1.05 3.19 -10.43
N ALA A 29 0.25 2.12 -10.61
CA ALA A 29 -1.11 2.22 -11.14
C ALA A 29 -2.02 3.03 -10.21
N LEU A 30 -1.96 2.80 -8.89
CA LEU A 30 -2.71 3.59 -7.93
C LEU A 30 -2.32 5.07 -8.01
N GLY A 31 -1.04 5.38 -7.95
CA GLY A 31 -0.56 6.75 -8.03
C GLY A 31 -1.00 7.46 -9.32
N SER A 32 -0.95 6.74 -10.45
CA SER A 32 -1.36 7.27 -11.76
C SER A 32 -2.87 7.49 -11.88
N THR A 33 -3.70 6.77 -11.14
CA THR A 33 -5.17 6.90 -11.20
C THR A 33 -5.73 7.98 -10.29
N LEU A 34 -4.96 8.43 -9.27
CA LEU A 34 -5.43 9.40 -8.30
C LEU A 34 -5.30 10.83 -8.84
N GLU A 35 -6.39 11.58 -8.84
CA GLU A 35 -6.41 12.99 -9.24
C GLU A 35 -5.86 13.91 -8.14
N LYS A 36 -6.20 13.63 -6.87
CA LYS A 36 -5.76 14.43 -5.72
C LYS A 36 -4.24 14.39 -5.57
N LYS A 37 -3.63 15.55 -5.30
CA LYS A 37 -2.18 15.70 -5.08
C LYS A 37 -1.71 15.30 -3.68
N ASN A 38 -2.63 15.06 -2.75
CA ASN A 38 -2.31 14.70 -1.38
C ASN A 38 -1.59 13.34 -1.30
N PRO A 39 -0.75 13.11 -0.31
CA PRO A 39 0.02 11.88 -0.18
C PRO A 39 -0.86 10.62 -0.06
N ILE A 40 -0.26 9.48 -0.41
CA ILE A 40 -0.80 8.14 -0.16
C ILE A 40 -0.21 7.63 1.16
N LEU A 41 -1.05 7.19 2.09
CA LEU A 41 -0.61 6.60 3.35
C LEU A 41 -0.30 5.11 3.16
N ILE A 42 0.79 4.62 3.73
CA ILE A 42 1.15 3.20 3.65
C ILE A 42 1.50 2.69 5.04
N GLY A 43 0.90 1.57 5.41
CA GLY A 43 1.25 0.84 6.62
C GLY A 43 1.37 -0.65 6.33
N ARG A 44 1.96 -1.38 7.27
CA ARG A 44 2.13 -2.82 7.17
C ARG A 44 1.94 -3.52 8.51
N ASP A 45 1.73 -4.83 8.49
CA ASP A 45 1.85 -5.67 9.65
C ASP A 45 3.31 -6.14 9.88
N THR A 46 3.52 -7.07 10.78
CA THR A 46 4.85 -7.55 11.21
C THR A 46 5.45 -8.63 10.30
N ARG A 47 4.82 -8.99 9.18
CA ARG A 47 5.30 -10.01 8.26
C ARG A 47 6.65 -9.63 7.65
N ILE A 48 7.56 -10.62 7.55
CA ILE A 48 8.93 -10.42 7.02
C ILE A 48 8.91 -9.86 5.59
N SER A 49 7.98 -10.35 4.75
CA SER A 49 7.80 -9.86 3.37
C SER A 49 7.28 -8.43 3.27
N GLY A 50 6.80 -7.85 4.39
CA GLY A 50 6.21 -6.52 4.41
C GLY A 50 7.16 -5.42 3.97
N ASP A 51 8.44 -5.48 4.36
CA ASP A 51 9.44 -4.48 3.97
C ASP A 51 9.73 -4.50 2.47
N ILE A 52 9.84 -5.69 1.89
CA ILE A 52 10.09 -5.85 0.44
C ILE A 52 8.92 -5.30 -0.37
N LEU A 53 7.69 -5.62 0.05
CA LEU A 53 6.49 -5.11 -0.60
C LEU A 53 6.33 -3.60 -0.43
N LEU A 54 6.68 -3.06 0.75
CA LEU A 54 6.68 -1.63 1.01
C LEU A 54 7.64 -0.89 0.07
N GLN A 55 8.87 -1.38 -0.09
CA GLN A 55 9.85 -0.81 -1.02
C GLN A 55 9.31 -0.80 -2.45
N ALA A 56 8.75 -1.91 -2.91
CA ALA A 56 8.20 -2.02 -4.25
C ALA A 56 7.05 -1.02 -4.50
N ILE A 57 6.08 -0.96 -3.58
CA ILE A 57 4.93 -0.05 -3.67
C ILE A 57 5.38 1.41 -3.66
N THR A 58 6.29 1.79 -2.74
CA THR A 58 6.76 3.17 -2.64
C THR A 58 7.55 3.61 -3.86
N GLN A 59 8.33 2.71 -4.45
CA GLN A 59 9.01 2.98 -5.72
C GLN A 59 7.98 3.26 -6.84
N GLY A 60 6.96 2.42 -6.98
CA GLY A 60 5.92 2.63 -8.00
C GLY A 60 5.16 3.94 -7.80
N ILE A 61 4.81 4.29 -6.55
CA ILE A 61 4.15 5.55 -6.22
C ILE A 61 5.04 6.75 -6.59
N ASN A 62 6.32 6.72 -6.26
CA ASN A 62 7.25 7.78 -6.60
C ASN A 62 7.38 7.97 -8.12
N GLU A 63 7.49 6.89 -8.87
CA GLU A 63 7.59 6.95 -10.33
C GLU A 63 6.30 7.46 -10.99
N SER A 64 5.14 7.30 -10.34
CA SER A 64 3.89 7.94 -10.78
C SER A 64 3.83 9.45 -10.50
N GLY A 65 4.84 10.02 -9.85
CA GLY A 65 4.90 11.43 -9.44
C GLY A 65 4.09 11.76 -8.17
N LYS A 66 3.62 10.75 -7.42
CA LYS A 66 2.88 10.94 -6.16
C LYS A 66 3.81 10.89 -4.96
N LYS A 67 3.41 11.58 -3.90
CA LYS A 67 4.06 11.51 -2.59
C LYS A 67 3.39 10.42 -1.74
N PHE A 68 4.13 9.87 -0.79
CA PHE A 68 3.60 8.93 0.19
C PHE A 68 4.07 9.27 1.61
N ILE A 69 3.36 8.73 2.59
CA ILE A 69 3.71 8.75 4.00
C ILE A 69 3.79 7.29 4.45
N ASN A 70 4.94 6.88 4.99
CA ASN A 70 5.11 5.55 5.56
C ASN A 70 4.79 5.61 7.06
N LEU A 71 3.74 4.91 7.47
CA LEU A 71 3.33 4.79 8.87
C LEU A 71 4.12 3.68 9.61
N GLY A 72 4.81 2.82 8.87
CA GLY A 72 5.50 1.67 9.44
C GLY A 72 4.53 0.55 9.84
N ILE A 73 4.87 -0.17 10.92
CA ILE A 73 4.02 -1.22 11.47
C ILE A 73 2.86 -0.58 12.23
N CYS A 74 1.63 -0.90 11.80
CA CYS A 74 0.41 -0.37 12.40
C CYS A 74 -0.75 -1.35 12.27
N PRO A 75 -1.80 -1.22 13.11
CA PRO A 75 -3.02 -1.97 12.92
C PRO A 75 -3.80 -1.46 11.69
N THR A 76 -4.46 -2.36 10.97
CA THR A 76 -5.22 -2.02 9.76
C THR A 76 -6.17 -0.83 9.92
N PRO A 77 -6.94 -0.69 11.04
CA PRO A 77 -7.85 0.45 11.22
C PRO A 77 -7.17 1.83 11.29
N ALA A 78 -5.87 1.89 11.55
CA ALA A 78 -5.13 3.16 11.57
C ALA A 78 -5.12 3.83 10.18
N ILE A 79 -5.07 3.04 9.11
CA ILE A 79 -5.02 3.55 7.75
C ILE A 79 -6.29 4.34 7.39
N PRO A 80 -7.51 3.75 7.43
CA PRO A 80 -8.73 4.49 7.09
C PRO A 80 -9.01 5.66 8.05
N PHE A 81 -8.62 5.56 9.30
CA PHE A 81 -8.77 6.64 10.26
C PHE A 81 -7.93 7.87 9.85
N LEU A 82 -6.63 7.66 9.60
CA LEU A 82 -5.71 8.75 9.25
C LEU A 82 -5.97 9.35 7.87
N ILE A 83 -6.44 8.54 6.91
CA ILE A 83 -6.84 9.06 5.59
C ILE A 83 -7.86 10.20 5.75
N LYS A 84 -8.88 9.99 6.59
CA LYS A 84 -9.92 10.99 6.85
C LYS A 84 -9.39 12.18 7.63
N GLN A 85 -8.64 11.91 8.71
CA GLN A 85 -8.17 12.96 9.60
C GLN A 85 -7.19 13.91 8.90
N GLU A 86 -6.28 13.38 8.09
CA GLU A 86 -5.23 14.14 7.41
C GLU A 86 -5.60 14.50 5.95
N ASN A 87 -6.85 14.22 5.54
CA ASN A 87 -7.35 14.48 4.18
C ASN A 87 -6.42 13.92 3.09
N LEU A 88 -5.98 12.68 3.24
CA LEU A 88 -5.07 12.02 2.32
C LEU A 88 -5.80 11.52 1.06
N SER A 89 -5.06 11.28 -0.02
CA SER A 89 -5.68 10.89 -1.29
C SER A 89 -6.13 9.43 -1.31
N SER A 90 -5.42 8.57 -0.58
CA SER A 90 -5.65 7.12 -0.53
C SER A 90 -4.78 6.50 0.57
N GLY A 91 -4.97 5.22 0.84
CA GLY A 91 -4.07 4.47 1.72
C GLY A 91 -3.91 3.02 1.33
N ILE A 92 -2.79 2.45 1.73
CA ILE A 92 -2.45 1.05 1.49
C ILE A 92 -2.12 0.39 2.82
N MET A 93 -2.68 -0.79 3.05
CA MET A 93 -2.27 -1.68 4.14
C MET A 93 -1.68 -2.96 3.56
N ILE A 94 -0.44 -3.25 3.90
CA ILE A 94 0.27 -4.47 3.53
C ILE A 94 0.05 -5.49 4.65
N SER A 95 -0.84 -6.44 4.43
CA SER A 95 -1.21 -7.46 5.40
C SER A 95 -2.08 -8.54 4.78
N ALA A 96 -1.87 -9.79 5.20
CA ALA A 96 -2.77 -10.90 4.89
C ALA A 96 -3.66 -11.28 6.09
N SER A 97 -3.80 -10.40 7.09
CA SER A 97 -4.64 -10.64 8.28
C SER A 97 -4.21 -11.91 9.04
N HIS A 98 -5.09 -12.91 9.15
CA HIS A 98 -4.87 -14.17 9.87
C HIS A 98 -4.28 -15.31 9.02
N ASN A 99 -3.93 -15.03 7.75
CA ASN A 99 -3.30 -16.05 6.90
C ASN A 99 -1.91 -16.44 7.42
N PRO A 100 -1.40 -17.64 7.07
CA PRO A 100 -0.05 -18.07 7.44
C PRO A 100 1.05 -17.08 7.06
N PRO A 101 2.25 -17.14 7.68
CA PRO A 101 3.32 -16.15 7.50
C PRO A 101 3.84 -16.00 6.07
N GLU A 102 3.77 -17.05 5.27
CA GLU A 102 4.16 -17.07 3.85
C GLU A 102 3.22 -16.31 2.93
N TYR A 103 2.02 -15.96 3.41
CA TYR A 103 1.07 -15.11 2.68
C TYR A 103 1.28 -13.65 3.00
N ASN A 104 0.94 -12.79 2.04
CA ASN A 104 0.78 -11.35 2.26
C ASN A 104 -0.39 -10.82 1.43
N GLY A 105 -0.67 -9.53 1.55
CA GLY A 105 -1.75 -8.89 0.83
C GLY A 105 -1.58 -7.38 0.74
N ILE A 106 -2.30 -6.78 -0.20
CA ILE A 106 -2.32 -5.34 -0.42
C ILE A 106 -3.79 -4.91 -0.41
N LYS A 107 -4.18 -4.18 0.63
CA LYS A 107 -5.50 -3.57 0.76
C LYS A 107 -5.40 -2.09 0.43
N ILE A 108 -6.28 -1.61 -0.42
CA ILE A 108 -6.30 -0.20 -0.85
C ILE A 108 -7.58 0.44 -0.36
N PHE A 109 -7.43 1.63 0.23
CA PHE A 109 -8.51 2.47 0.73
C PHE A 109 -8.58 3.77 -0.07
N ASP A 110 -9.78 4.24 -0.33
CA ASP A 110 -10.02 5.53 -0.97
C ASP A 110 -9.82 6.72 0.00
N HIS A 111 -10.04 7.93 -0.49
CA HIS A 111 -9.92 9.15 0.30
C HIS A 111 -10.96 9.27 1.44
N ASN A 112 -12.01 8.45 1.42
CA ASN A 112 -12.99 8.35 2.50
C ASN A 112 -12.65 7.25 3.51
N GLY A 113 -11.48 6.59 3.36
CA GLY A 113 -11.10 5.45 4.19
C GLY A 113 -11.96 4.21 3.96
N GLN A 114 -12.64 4.13 2.82
CA GLN A 114 -13.40 2.96 2.41
C GLN A 114 -12.56 2.08 1.48
N LYS A 115 -12.90 0.78 1.38
CA LYS A 115 -12.31 -0.04 0.33
C LYS A 115 -12.57 0.60 -1.03
N ILE A 116 -11.59 0.61 -1.91
CA ILE A 116 -11.73 1.16 -3.27
C ILE A 116 -12.88 0.49 -4.03
N THR A 117 -13.53 1.26 -4.88
CA THR A 117 -14.65 0.79 -5.70
C THR A 117 -14.18 -0.17 -6.78
N LYS A 118 -15.10 -1.02 -7.28
CA LYS A 118 -14.82 -1.93 -8.39
C LYS A 118 -14.34 -1.20 -9.65
N ILE A 119 -14.84 0.02 -9.87
CA ILE A 119 -14.40 0.87 -11.00
C ILE A 119 -12.91 1.20 -10.86
N LEU A 120 -12.45 1.57 -9.66
CA LEU A 120 -11.04 1.88 -9.43
C LEU A 120 -10.17 0.61 -9.46
N GLU A 121 -10.65 -0.50 -8.90
CA GLU A 121 -9.97 -1.80 -9.04
C GLU A 121 -9.73 -2.15 -10.51
N ASN A 122 -10.74 -2.01 -11.35
CA ASN A 122 -10.63 -2.30 -12.80
C ASN A 122 -9.66 -1.36 -13.52
N LYS A 123 -9.64 -0.06 -13.16
CA LYS A 123 -8.67 0.89 -13.72
C LYS A 123 -7.23 0.51 -13.34
N ILE A 124 -7.00 0.18 -12.07
CA ILE A 124 -5.68 -0.25 -11.58
C ILE A 124 -5.26 -1.54 -12.29
N GLN A 125 -6.15 -2.53 -12.38
CA GLN A 125 -5.86 -3.80 -13.06
C GLN A 125 -5.47 -3.57 -14.52
N LYS A 126 -6.22 -2.77 -15.25
CA LYS A 126 -5.92 -2.43 -16.65
C LYS A 126 -4.52 -1.83 -16.80
N LEU A 127 -4.14 -0.87 -15.96
CA LEU A 127 -2.80 -0.28 -15.99
C LEU A 127 -1.70 -1.29 -15.66
N ILE A 128 -1.95 -2.23 -14.74
CA ILE A 128 -1.01 -3.31 -14.42
C ILE A 128 -0.80 -4.23 -15.62
N GLU A 129 -1.87 -4.56 -16.35
CA GLU A 129 -1.82 -5.41 -17.54
C GLU A 129 -1.09 -4.73 -18.71
N GLU A 130 -1.32 -3.43 -18.90
CA GLU A 130 -0.68 -2.62 -19.95
C GLU A 130 0.79 -2.30 -19.67
N SER A 131 1.20 -2.33 -18.40
CA SER A 131 2.58 -2.02 -18.00
C SER A 131 3.52 -3.20 -18.30
N ASN A 132 3.95 -3.35 -19.55
CA ASN A 132 5.02 -4.26 -19.96
C ASN A 132 6.42 -3.77 -19.58
N GLN A 133 6.54 -2.88 -18.60
CA GLN A 133 7.83 -2.33 -18.21
C GLN A 133 8.66 -3.38 -17.48
N ASN A 134 9.81 -3.71 -18.07
CA ASN A 134 10.89 -4.43 -17.40
C ASN A 134 11.31 -3.58 -16.17
N ILE A 135 10.95 -4.05 -15.00
CA ILE A 135 11.35 -3.41 -13.75
C ILE A 135 12.83 -3.67 -13.57
N SER A 136 13.64 -2.67 -13.91
CA SER A 136 15.03 -2.67 -13.47
C SER A 136 15.01 -2.48 -11.95
N VAL A 137 15.52 -3.48 -11.24
CA VAL A 137 15.69 -3.42 -9.77
C VAL A 137 16.80 -2.40 -9.48
N PHE A 138 16.44 -1.14 -9.40
CA PHE A 138 17.33 -0.10 -8.90
C PHE A 138 17.12 0.02 -7.40
N SER A 139 18.12 -0.43 -6.64
CA SER A 139 18.28 -0.14 -5.22
C SER A 139 18.64 1.34 -5.02
N LYS A 140 17.70 2.24 -5.22
CA LYS A 140 17.84 3.61 -4.76
C LYS A 140 17.20 3.67 -3.37
N GLU A 141 18.01 3.94 -2.35
CA GLU A 141 17.51 4.20 -1.01
C GLU A 141 16.46 5.31 -1.06
N ILE A 142 15.22 4.93 -0.81
CA ILE A 142 14.11 5.88 -0.72
C ILE A 142 14.09 6.36 0.73
N SER A 143 14.32 7.65 0.95
CA SER A 143 14.14 8.28 2.25
C SER A 143 12.69 8.14 2.70
N LEU A 144 12.42 7.21 3.60
CA LEU A 144 11.12 6.96 4.18
C LEU A 144 10.87 7.99 5.29
N LYS A 145 9.91 8.87 5.12
CA LYS A 145 9.41 9.68 6.24
C LYS A 145 8.52 8.82 7.10
N THR A 146 9.01 8.47 8.28
CA THR A 146 8.21 7.76 9.29
C THR A 146 7.24 8.73 9.95
N CYS A 147 5.97 8.39 10.01
CA CYS A 147 4.96 9.19 10.68
C CYS A 147 5.08 9.03 12.21
N LEU A 148 5.03 10.15 12.95
CA LEU A 148 5.25 10.23 14.40
C LEU A 148 4.08 9.74 15.28
N LEU A 149 3.17 8.92 14.76
CA LEU A 149 2.04 8.39 15.56
C LEU A 149 2.46 7.52 16.76
N TYR A 150 3.71 7.02 16.76
CA TYR A 150 4.27 6.24 17.86
C TYR A 150 4.84 7.08 19.01
N THR A 151 4.87 8.40 18.93
CA THR A 151 5.41 9.28 19.97
C THR A 151 4.35 9.83 20.91
N SER A 152 3.07 9.53 20.69
CA SER A 152 2.03 9.85 21.66
C SER A 152 2.07 8.83 22.80
N PRO A 153 2.36 9.23 24.06
CA PRO A 153 2.37 8.30 25.17
C PRO A 153 0.98 7.66 25.28
N SER A 154 0.97 6.33 25.46
CA SER A 154 -0.27 5.61 25.77
C SER A 154 -0.93 6.25 27.00
N PRO A 155 -2.27 6.36 27.07
CA PRO A 155 -2.96 6.82 28.29
C PRO A 155 -2.62 5.99 29.53
N ARG A 156 -1.98 4.83 29.38
CA ARG A 156 -1.50 3.98 30.49
C ARG A 156 -0.15 4.42 31.03
N ASP A 157 0.60 5.23 30.30
CA ASP A 157 1.93 5.70 30.72
C ASP A 157 1.89 7.05 31.45
N CYS A 158 0.68 7.63 31.61
CA CYS A 158 0.43 8.80 32.44
C CYS A 158 0.11 8.34 33.85
N LYS A 159 1.14 8.02 34.63
CA LYS A 159 1.07 7.95 36.13
C LYS A 159 2.03 8.96 36.70
#